data_5391c365e324574c3f902b07a542393a
#
_entry.id   5391c365e324574c3f902b07a542393a
#
_cell.length_a   1.000
_cell.length_b   1.000
_cell.length_c   1.000
_cell.angle_alpha   90.00
_cell.angle_beta   90.00
_cell.angle_gamma   90.00
#
_symmetry.space_group_name_H-M   'P 1'
#
loop_
_entity.id
_entity.type
_entity.pdbx_description
1 polymer ?
#
loop_
_entity_poly.entity_id
_entity_poly.type
_entity_poly.pdbx_seq_one_letter_code
_entity_poly.pdbx_strand_id
1 'polypeptide(L)'
;ARTHEGRDTVSGGIVDMPESSPDTPVQQCSVIPESPATGTPRHAAPDPQDPPIDRPGQPPLRGFGRIGVHDVQPVVEGGRLPAYAVVDEEFEVTAHVFREGHDAVGATVVLTAPDGRELRTDMCQQEPMGLDIWSARVHADATGSWTMHVEGWSNLWHTWHHAAQAKLAADIDVDLVRAEGVCLAETAFDRARDAGHDTDSEIIGAGLSRLRAAGNAQALLTDVVGWEEFGEVLSLIH
;
A
#
# COMPACT_ATOMS: atom_id res chain seq x y z
N ALA A 1 -56.76 -23.11 -3.22
CA ALA A 1 -56.24 -21.75 -3.11
C ALA A 1 -54.74 -21.86 -2.99
N ARG A 2 -54.02 -21.58 -4.08
CA ARG A 2 -52.55 -21.47 -4.11
C ARG A 2 -52.24 -19.99 -4.17
N THR A 3 -51.67 -19.48 -3.12
CA THR A 3 -51.08 -18.17 -3.08
C THR A 3 -49.73 -18.18 -3.82
N HIS A 4 -49.64 -17.43 -4.88
CA HIS A 4 -48.39 -17.07 -5.55
C HIS A 4 -47.64 -16.05 -4.65
N GLU A 5 -46.54 -16.46 -4.09
CA GLU A 5 -45.53 -15.53 -3.58
C GLU A 5 -44.82 -14.85 -4.74
N GLY A 6 -45.02 -13.55 -4.87
CA GLY A 6 -44.27 -12.71 -5.79
C GLY A 6 -42.82 -12.63 -5.28
N ARG A 7 -41.87 -13.09 -6.11
CA ARG A 7 -40.46 -12.75 -5.94
C ARG A 7 -40.30 -11.29 -6.34
N ASP A 8 -40.09 -10.44 -5.35
CA ASP A 8 -39.52 -9.12 -5.57
C ASP A 8 -38.06 -9.31 -6.05
N THR A 9 -37.84 -9.17 -7.33
CA THR A 9 -36.49 -9.01 -7.89
C THR A 9 -35.98 -7.66 -7.46
N VAL A 10 -35.17 -7.64 -6.42
CA VAL A 10 -34.35 -6.47 -6.09
C VAL A 10 -33.40 -6.24 -7.27
N SER A 11 -33.63 -5.16 -8.01
CA SER A 11 -32.74 -4.71 -9.06
C SER A 11 -31.43 -4.26 -8.39
N GLY A 12 -30.46 -5.16 -8.32
CA GLY A 12 -29.12 -4.82 -7.85
C GLY A 12 -28.50 -3.83 -8.82
N GLY A 13 -28.06 -2.69 -8.30
CA GLY A 13 -27.33 -1.73 -9.09
C GLY A 13 -25.97 -2.33 -9.50
N ILE A 14 -25.56 -2.07 -10.71
CA ILE A 14 -24.25 -2.48 -11.24
C ILE A 14 -23.29 -1.33 -11.00
N VAL A 15 -22.12 -1.64 -10.43
CA VAL A 15 -21.01 -0.69 -10.27
C VAL A 15 -20.14 -0.78 -11.52
N ASP A 16 -20.01 0.33 -12.22
CA ASP A 16 -19.17 0.47 -13.42
C ASP A 16 -17.85 1.11 -13.00
N MET A 17 -16.74 0.44 -13.30
CA MET A 17 -15.40 0.94 -13.01
C MET A 17 -14.81 1.53 -14.31
N PRO A 18 -14.65 2.84 -14.40
CA PRO A 18 -14.16 3.48 -15.61
C PRO A 18 -12.69 3.17 -15.90
N GLU A 19 -12.34 3.26 -17.17
CA GLU A 19 -10.95 3.32 -17.61
C GLU A 19 -10.19 4.37 -16.80
N SER A 20 -9.03 4.01 -16.31
CA SER A 20 -8.13 4.85 -15.53
C SER A 20 -7.90 6.19 -16.19
N SER A 21 -8.17 7.28 -15.48
CA SER A 21 -7.77 8.63 -15.89
C SER A 21 -6.26 8.72 -16.13
N PRO A 22 -5.81 9.47 -17.15
CA PRO A 22 -4.40 9.49 -17.55
C PRO A 22 -3.42 10.11 -16.55
N ASP A 23 -3.89 10.56 -15.39
CA ASP A 23 -3.07 11.24 -14.37
C ASP A 23 -2.71 10.37 -13.13
N THR A 24 -3.21 9.13 -13.06
CA THR A 24 -2.77 8.18 -12.04
C THR A 24 -1.79 7.21 -12.69
N PRO A 25 -0.67 6.82 -12.05
CA PRO A 25 0.28 5.90 -12.66
C PRO A 25 -0.27 4.47 -12.66
N VAL A 26 -1.29 4.25 -13.49
CA VAL A 26 -1.64 2.92 -13.97
C VAL A 26 -0.69 2.68 -15.12
N GLN A 27 0.25 1.79 -14.92
CA GLN A 27 1.24 1.43 -15.93
C GLN A 27 0.52 0.78 -17.11
N GLN A 28 0.30 1.54 -18.19
CA GLN A 28 -0.13 0.97 -19.46
C GLN A 28 1.01 0.12 -19.99
N CYS A 29 0.81 -1.18 -20.04
CA CYS A 29 1.67 -2.10 -20.76
C CYS A 29 1.47 -1.88 -22.26
N SER A 30 2.30 -1.03 -22.89
CA SER A 30 2.38 -0.90 -24.33
C SER A 30 3.19 -2.07 -24.88
N VAL A 31 2.53 -2.99 -25.57
CA VAL A 31 3.19 -3.99 -26.41
C VAL A 31 3.77 -3.24 -27.61
N ILE A 32 5.11 -3.12 -27.66
CA ILE A 32 5.83 -2.58 -28.81
C ILE A 32 5.93 -3.70 -29.85
N PRO A 33 5.45 -3.51 -31.10
CA PRO A 33 5.70 -4.48 -32.16
C PRO A 33 7.18 -4.46 -32.55
N GLU A 34 7.78 -5.64 -32.63
CA GLU A 34 9.13 -5.80 -33.15
C GLU A 34 9.26 -5.20 -34.55
N SER A 35 10.16 -4.23 -34.69
CA SER A 35 10.65 -3.77 -35.98
C SER A 35 12.09 -4.20 -36.19
N PRO A 36 12.49 -4.56 -37.43
CA PRO A 36 13.76 -5.22 -37.69
C PRO A 36 14.95 -4.29 -37.54
N ALA A 37 16.03 -4.88 -37.05
CA ALA A 37 17.31 -4.26 -36.79
C ALA A 37 17.92 -3.55 -38.00
N THR A 38 18.22 -2.26 -37.86
CA THR A 38 19.23 -1.58 -38.69
C THR A 38 20.06 -0.67 -37.77
N GLY A 39 21.33 -0.95 -37.82
CA GLY A 39 22.49 -0.16 -37.45
C GLY A 39 22.41 0.88 -36.33
N THR A 40 22.98 0.56 -35.20
CA THR A 40 23.15 1.41 -34.01
C THR A 40 24.31 2.42 -34.24
N PRO A 41 24.10 3.73 -34.04
CA PRO A 41 25.15 4.62 -33.57
C PRO A 41 25.32 4.42 -32.06
N ARG A 42 26.52 4.10 -31.59
CA ARG A 42 26.85 4.09 -30.16
C ARG A 42 26.68 5.50 -29.61
N HIS A 43 25.56 5.74 -28.91
CA HIS A 43 25.47 6.85 -27.98
C HIS A 43 26.29 6.53 -26.75
N ALA A 44 27.24 7.39 -26.41
CA ALA A 44 27.90 7.38 -25.12
C ALA A 44 26.87 7.48 -24.01
N ALA A 45 27.02 6.72 -22.95
CA ALA A 45 26.19 6.85 -21.76
C ALA A 45 26.30 8.30 -21.24
N PRO A 46 25.19 8.94 -20.83
CA PRO A 46 25.22 10.27 -20.26
C PRO A 46 26.05 10.25 -18.97
N ASP A 47 26.85 11.31 -18.77
CA ASP A 47 27.65 11.52 -17.57
C ASP A 47 26.70 11.64 -16.35
N PRO A 48 26.96 10.96 -15.22
CA PRO A 48 26.15 11.06 -14.00
C PRO A 48 26.03 12.47 -13.43
N GLN A 49 26.79 13.44 -13.96
CA GLN A 49 26.78 14.84 -13.54
C GLN A 49 25.96 15.76 -14.46
N ASP A 50 25.40 15.26 -15.56
CA ASP A 50 24.57 16.08 -16.41
C ASP A 50 23.19 16.33 -15.75
N PRO A 51 22.74 17.61 -15.66
CA PRO A 51 21.42 17.89 -15.17
C PRO A 51 20.36 17.29 -16.09
N PRO A 52 19.21 16.82 -15.57
CA PRO A 52 18.14 16.24 -16.38
C PRO A 52 17.72 17.25 -17.45
N ILE A 53 17.75 16.80 -18.72
CA ILE A 53 17.36 17.64 -19.87
C ILE A 53 15.84 17.82 -19.82
N ASP A 54 15.42 19.00 -19.38
CA ASP A 54 14.02 19.43 -19.42
C ASP A 54 13.60 19.64 -20.89
N ARG A 55 12.82 18.73 -21.44
CA ARG A 55 12.23 18.87 -22.78
C ARG A 55 10.90 19.61 -22.68
N PRO A 56 10.73 20.78 -23.33
CA PRO A 56 9.46 21.49 -23.32
C PRO A 56 8.32 20.61 -23.84
N GLY A 57 7.28 20.42 -23.02
CA GLY A 57 6.09 19.65 -23.37
C GLY A 57 6.06 18.17 -22.89
N GLN A 58 7.10 17.69 -22.20
CA GLN A 58 6.98 16.45 -21.42
C GLN A 58 6.47 16.78 -20.01
N PRO A 59 5.49 16.03 -19.50
CA PRO A 59 5.17 16.14 -18.09
C PRO A 59 6.44 15.82 -17.27
N PRO A 60 6.66 16.49 -16.13
CA PRO A 60 7.81 16.23 -15.30
C PRO A 60 7.88 14.72 -15.05
N LEU A 61 9.07 14.13 -15.25
CA LEU A 61 9.32 12.75 -14.89
C LEU A 61 9.02 12.66 -13.39
N ARG A 62 7.82 12.21 -13.04
CA ARG A 62 7.48 11.88 -11.66
C ARG A 62 8.52 10.84 -11.25
N GLY A 63 9.28 11.15 -10.19
CA GLY A 63 10.31 10.23 -9.73
C GLY A 63 9.69 8.87 -9.57
N PHE A 64 10.27 7.85 -10.23
CA PHE A 64 9.85 6.47 -10.02
C PHE A 64 9.98 6.19 -8.53
N GLY A 65 8.86 5.92 -7.87
CA GLY A 65 8.89 5.47 -6.49
C GLY A 65 9.79 4.23 -6.39
N ARG A 66 10.47 4.08 -5.27
CA ARG A 66 11.30 2.88 -5.02
C ARG A 66 10.45 1.62 -4.83
N ILE A 67 9.12 1.77 -4.75
CA ILE A 67 8.17 0.68 -4.58
C ILE A 67 7.45 0.49 -5.91
N GLY A 68 7.61 -0.70 -6.50
CA GLY A 68 6.90 -1.11 -7.69
C GLY A 68 5.51 -1.62 -7.32
N VAL A 69 4.49 -1.18 -8.07
CA VAL A 69 3.13 -1.72 -8.01
C VAL A 69 2.78 -2.20 -9.41
N HIS A 70 2.53 -3.49 -9.57
CA HIS A 70 2.30 -4.13 -10.85
C HIS A 70 1.11 -5.08 -10.79
N ASP A 71 0.58 -5.42 -11.96
CA ASP A 71 -0.48 -6.43 -12.16
C ASP A 71 -1.65 -6.28 -11.18
N VAL A 72 -2.17 -5.06 -11.09
CA VAL A 72 -3.35 -4.78 -10.28
C VAL A 72 -4.57 -5.43 -10.93
N GLN A 73 -5.28 -6.28 -10.20
CA GLN A 73 -6.49 -6.97 -10.64
C GLN A 73 -7.68 -6.58 -9.74
N PRO A 74 -8.93 -6.58 -10.26
CA PRO A 74 -9.36 -7.09 -11.56
C PRO A 74 -9.14 -6.11 -12.73
N VAL A 75 -8.68 -6.61 -13.86
CA VAL A 75 -8.54 -5.86 -15.11
C VAL A 75 -9.25 -6.62 -16.25
N VAL A 76 -10.18 -5.96 -16.94
CA VAL A 76 -10.93 -6.56 -18.03
C VAL A 76 -10.39 -6.07 -19.37
N GLU A 77 -10.12 -7.02 -20.29
CA GLU A 77 -9.61 -6.70 -21.64
C GLU A 77 -8.36 -5.81 -21.64
N GLY A 78 -7.46 -6.01 -20.65
CA GLY A 78 -6.25 -5.20 -20.50
C GLY A 78 -6.55 -3.72 -20.17
N GLY A 79 -7.61 -3.45 -19.43
CA GLY A 79 -8.03 -2.10 -19.04
C GLY A 79 -8.88 -1.36 -20.07
N ARG A 80 -9.28 -2.01 -21.16
CA ARG A 80 -10.13 -1.37 -22.18
C ARG A 80 -11.61 -1.38 -21.84
N LEU A 81 -12.03 -2.27 -20.97
CA LEU A 81 -13.40 -2.37 -20.49
C LEU A 81 -13.43 -2.22 -18.96
N PRO A 82 -14.49 -1.58 -18.44
CA PRO A 82 -14.67 -1.51 -16.98
C PRO A 82 -14.93 -2.91 -16.41
N ALA A 83 -14.49 -3.13 -15.19
CA ALA A 83 -14.95 -4.25 -14.38
C ALA A 83 -16.30 -3.90 -13.76
N TYR A 84 -17.14 -4.91 -13.55
CA TYR A 84 -18.47 -4.73 -12.97
C TYR A 84 -18.58 -5.53 -11.67
N ALA A 85 -19.21 -4.93 -10.68
CA ALA A 85 -19.58 -5.57 -9.42
C ALA A 85 -21.00 -5.17 -9.02
N VAL A 86 -21.65 -5.99 -8.22
CA VAL A 86 -22.93 -5.64 -7.61
C VAL A 86 -22.68 -4.82 -6.34
N VAL A 87 -23.58 -3.90 -6.00
CA VAL A 87 -23.49 -3.12 -4.75
C VAL A 87 -23.44 -4.08 -3.57
N ASP A 88 -22.53 -3.82 -2.62
CA ASP A 88 -22.24 -4.62 -1.43
C ASP A 88 -21.69 -6.04 -1.71
N GLU A 89 -21.44 -6.40 -2.97
CA GLU A 89 -20.73 -7.62 -3.30
C GLU A 89 -19.22 -7.43 -3.06
N GLU A 90 -18.65 -8.30 -2.23
CA GLU A 90 -17.21 -8.32 -2.03
C GLU A 90 -16.49 -8.93 -3.23
N PHE A 91 -15.48 -8.24 -3.71
CA PHE A 91 -14.54 -8.77 -4.70
C PHE A 91 -13.11 -8.62 -4.22
N GLU A 92 -12.24 -9.48 -4.72
CA GLU A 92 -10.83 -9.47 -4.38
C GLU A 92 -10.05 -8.56 -5.32
N VAL A 93 -9.22 -7.70 -4.73
CA VAL A 93 -8.21 -6.92 -5.45
C VAL A 93 -6.86 -7.52 -5.14
N THR A 94 -6.06 -7.78 -6.18
CA THR A 94 -4.69 -8.27 -6.04
C THR A 94 -3.72 -7.34 -6.74
N ALA A 95 -2.47 -7.29 -6.25
CA ALA A 95 -1.39 -6.57 -6.87
C ALA A 95 -0.04 -7.19 -6.49
N HIS A 96 0.98 -7.00 -7.33
CA HIS A 96 2.37 -7.24 -6.95
C HIS A 96 2.95 -5.93 -6.42
N VAL A 97 3.35 -5.91 -5.13
CA VAL A 97 3.93 -4.73 -4.49
C VAL A 97 5.27 -5.11 -3.88
N PHE A 98 6.34 -4.52 -4.39
CA PHE A 98 7.70 -4.86 -4.00
C PHE A 98 8.66 -3.66 -4.07
N ARG A 99 9.80 -3.80 -3.39
CA ARG A 99 10.93 -2.88 -3.50
C ARG A 99 12.24 -3.65 -3.44
N GLU A 100 13.30 -3.06 -3.98
CA GLU A 100 14.64 -3.60 -3.79
C GLU A 100 15.13 -3.35 -2.36
N GLY A 101 15.81 -4.35 -1.80
CA GLY A 101 16.39 -4.28 -0.44
C GLY A 101 15.60 -5.07 0.60
N HIS A 102 15.86 -4.76 1.88
CA HIS A 102 15.30 -5.49 3.02
C HIS A 102 14.21 -4.70 3.78
N ASP A 103 13.90 -3.51 3.31
CA ASP A 103 12.89 -2.68 3.97
C ASP A 103 11.49 -3.22 3.65
N ALA A 104 10.66 -3.32 4.65
CA ALA A 104 9.29 -3.76 4.50
C ALA A 104 8.44 -2.76 3.72
N VAL A 105 7.53 -3.27 2.93
CA VAL A 105 6.50 -2.50 2.24
C VAL A 105 5.12 -2.85 2.80
N GLY A 106 4.17 -1.97 2.57
CA GLY A 106 2.76 -2.22 2.73
C GLY A 106 2.02 -1.81 1.47
N ALA A 107 0.78 -2.20 1.36
CA ALA A 107 -0.08 -1.85 0.25
C ALA A 107 -1.50 -1.53 0.74
N THR A 108 -2.13 -0.57 0.08
CA THR A 108 -3.51 -0.15 0.36
C THR A 108 -4.25 -0.04 -0.96
N VAL A 109 -5.41 -0.67 -1.07
CA VAL A 109 -6.34 -0.44 -2.17
C VAL A 109 -7.26 0.72 -1.85
N VAL A 110 -7.43 1.62 -2.80
CA VAL A 110 -8.28 2.80 -2.69
C VAL A 110 -9.38 2.71 -3.74
N LEU A 111 -10.62 2.68 -3.29
CA LEU A 111 -11.79 2.82 -4.14
C LEU A 111 -12.33 4.25 -4.00
N THR A 112 -12.43 4.97 -5.12
CA THR A 112 -13.02 6.30 -5.14
C THR A 112 -14.43 6.22 -5.70
N ALA A 113 -15.41 6.61 -4.88
CA ALA A 113 -16.82 6.63 -5.22
C ALA A 113 -17.15 7.75 -6.23
N PRO A 114 -18.32 7.68 -6.90
CA PRO A 114 -18.76 8.73 -7.84
C PRO A 114 -18.90 10.13 -7.22
N ASP A 115 -19.07 10.21 -5.91
CA ASP A 115 -19.14 11.47 -5.13
C ASP A 115 -17.75 11.98 -4.69
N GLY A 116 -16.67 11.26 -5.02
CA GLY A 116 -15.30 11.59 -4.65
C GLY A 116 -14.86 11.07 -3.26
N ARG A 117 -15.71 10.34 -2.54
CA ARG A 117 -15.36 9.70 -1.27
C ARG A 117 -14.44 8.51 -1.53
N GLU A 118 -13.41 8.37 -0.73
CA GLU A 118 -12.47 7.24 -0.79
C GLU A 118 -12.79 6.20 0.29
N LEU A 119 -12.76 4.93 -0.12
CA LEU A 119 -12.72 3.77 0.75
C LEU A 119 -11.32 3.18 0.66
N ARG A 120 -10.61 3.16 1.75
CA ARG A 120 -9.23 2.67 1.85
C ARG A 120 -9.22 1.35 2.61
N THR A 121 -8.58 0.33 2.04
CA THR A 121 -8.47 -0.99 2.66
C THR A 121 -7.03 -1.47 2.54
N ASP A 122 -6.43 -1.82 3.67
CA ASP A 122 -5.08 -2.36 3.67
C ASP A 122 -5.07 -3.77 3.11
N MET A 123 -4.03 -4.04 2.32
CA MET A 123 -3.84 -5.33 1.68
C MET A 123 -2.92 -6.22 2.53
N CYS A 124 -3.18 -7.52 2.50
CA CYS A 124 -2.36 -8.53 3.14
C CYS A 124 -1.47 -9.22 2.11
N GLN A 125 -0.20 -9.42 2.46
CA GLN A 125 0.71 -10.22 1.64
C GLN A 125 0.28 -11.69 1.65
N GLN A 126 0.25 -12.32 0.47
CA GLN A 126 -0.23 -13.68 0.29
C GLN A 126 0.91 -14.71 0.40
N GLU A 127 0.57 -15.90 0.86
CA GLU A 127 1.46 -17.05 0.81
C GLU A 127 1.51 -17.67 -0.62
N PRO A 128 2.66 -18.20 -1.09
CA PRO A 128 3.92 -18.24 -0.35
C PRO A 128 4.64 -16.89 -0.34
N MET A 129 5.18 -16.53 0.81
CA MET A 129 6.01 -15.31 0.95
C MET A 129 7.14 -15.29 -0.09
N GLY A 130 7.40 -14.10 -0.67
CA GLY A 130 8.44 -13.91 -1.68
C GLY A 130 7.94 -13.85 -3.12
N LEU A 131 6.63 -13.99 -3.36
CA LEU A 131 6.00 -13.68 -4.65
C LEU A 131 5.51 -12.22 -4.72
N ASP A 132 5.60 -11.48 -3.61
CA ASP A 132 5.20 -10.08 -3.49
C ASP A 132 3.75 -9.81 -3.92
N ILE A 133 2.89 -10.84 -3.79
CA ILE A 133 1.45 -10.77 -4.09
C ILE A 133 0.73 -10.26 -2.86
N TRP A 134 -0.06 -9.23 -3.05
CA TRP A 134 -0.90 -8.62 -2.03
C TRP A 134 -2.36 -8.74 -2.43
N SER A 135 -3.25 -8.94 -1.48
CA SER A 135 -4.69 -8.93 -1.73
C SER A 135 -5.49 -8.27 -0.63
N ALA A 136 -6.64 -7.75 -1.01
CA ALA A 136 -7.68 -7.28 -0.11
C ALA A 136 -9.06 -7.59 -0.68
N ARG A 137 -10.05 -7.77 0.20
CA ARG A 137 -11.45 -7.82 -0.17
C ARG A 137 -12.08 -6.46 0.02
N VAL A 138 -12.74 -5.98 -1.01
CA VAL A 138 -13.37 -4.67 -1.04
C VAL A 138 -14.76 -4.76 -1.64
N HIS A 139 -15.60 -3.78 -1.40
CA HIS A 139 -16.92 -3.68 -2.01
C HIS A 139 -17.25 -2.22 -2.31
N ALA A 140 -18.13 -2.00 -3.27
CA ALA A 140 -18.70 -0.69 -3.53
C ALA A 140 -20.07 -0.61 -2.84
N ASP A 141 -20.29 0.44 -2.06
CA ASP A 141 -21.50 0.63 -1.25
C ASP A 141 -22.60 1.45 -1.94
N ALA A 142 -22.36 1.86 -3.20
CA ALA A 142 -23.31 2.62 -4.00
C ALA A 142 -23.19 2.30 -5.49
N THR A 143 -24.27 2.53 -6.23
CA THR A 143 -24.26 2.44 -7.70
C THR A 143 -23.52 3.62 -8.31
N GLY A 144 -22.85 3.38 -9.44
CA GLY A 144 -22.17 4.43 -10.21
C GLY A 144 -20.82 3.99 -10.73
N SER A 145 -20.07 4.96 -11.21
CA SER A 145 -18.72 4.74 -11.74
C SER A 145 -17.71 4.96 -10.62
N TRP A 146 -17.00 3.91 -10.27
CA TRP A 146 -15.92 3.90 -9.26
C TRP A 146 -14.57 3.85 -9.93
N THR A 147 -13.56 4.39 -9.32
CA THR A 147 -12.16 4.16 -9.72
C THR A 147 -11.42 3.40 -8.63
N MET A 148 -10.46 2.59 -9.05
CA MET A 148 -9.65 1.78 -8.16
C MET A 148 -8.17 1.99 -8.47
N HIS A 149 -7.36 2.13 -7.43
CA HIS A 149 -5.90 2.04 -7.54
C HIS A 149 -5.30 1.41 -6.29
N VAL A 150 -4.05 1.00 -6.41
CA VAL A 150 -3.27 0.44 -5.30
C VAL A 150 -2.09 1.36 -5.01
N GLU A 151 -1.93 1.70 -3.75
CA GLU A 151 -0.80 2.46 -3.22
C GLU A 151 0.17 1.52 -2.53
N GLY A 152 1.45 1.61 -2.89
CA GLY A 152 2.54 0.94 -2.16
C GLY A 152 3.28 1.94 -1.29
N TRP A 153 3.53 1.60 -0.04
CA TRP A 153 4.18 2.48 0.93
C TRP A 153 5.26 1.76 1.74
N SER A 154 6.17 2.50 2.35
CA SER A 154 7.24 1.95 3.19
C SER A 154 6.72 1.68 4.59
N ASN A 155 6.71 0.41 5.00
CA ASN A 155 6.36 0.05 6.37
C ASN A 155 7.59 0.23 7.27
N LEU A 156 7.75 1.44 7.79
CA LEU A 156 8.91 1.81 8.61
C LEU A 156 8.94 1.05 9.94
N TRP A 157 7.75 0.83 10.53
CA TRP A 157 7.65 0.07 11.76
C TRP A 157 8.09 -1.38 11.56
N HIS A 158 7.60 -2.05 10.54
CA HIS A 158 7.96 -3.45 10.28
C HIS A 158 9.44 -3.61 9.95
N THR A 159 10.00 -2.65 9.18
CA THR A 159 11.44 -2.59 8.89
C THR A 159 12.25 -2.48 10.18
N TRP A 160 11.90 -1.52 11.05
CA TRP A 160 12.55 -1.33 12.34
C TRP A 160 12.38 -2.56 13.24
N HIS A 161 11.17 -3.08 13.35
CA HIS A 161 10.83 -4.22 14.19
C HIS A 161 11.68 -5.45 13.88
N HIS A 162 11.81 -5.80 12.59
CA HIS A 162 12.65 -6.91 12.15
C HIS A 162 14.13 -6.70 12.50
N ALA A 163 14.65 -5.52 12.26
CA ALA A 163 16.04 -5.18 12.60
C ALA A 163 16.25 -5.15 14.13
N ALA A 164 15.27 -4.61 14.88
CA ALA A 164 15.30 -4.54 16.33
C ALA A 164 15.36 -5.92 16.97
N GLN A 165 14.55 -6.87 16.51
CA GLN A 165 14.58 -8.25 17.01
C GLN A 165 15.99 -8.86 16.93
N ALA A 166 16.63 -8.74 15.77
CA ALA A 166 17.97 -9.30 15.55
C ALA A 166 19.04 -8.61 16.42
N LYS A 167 19.03 -7.27 16.47
CA LYS A 167 20.00 -6.48 17.23
C LYS A 167 19.85 -6.68 18.74
N LEU A 168 18.62 -6.63 19.23
CA LEU A 168 18.34 -6.80 20.67
C LEU A 168 18.63 -8.22 21.15
N ALA A 169 18.35 -9.24 20.33
CA ALA A 169 18.72 -10.63 20.65
C ALA A 169 20.23 -10.82 20.78
N ALA A 170 21.04 -10.00 20.08
CA ALA A 170 22.49 -10.01 20.14
C ALA A 170 23.07 -8.97 21.14
N ASP A 171 22.21 -8.22 21.84
CA ASP A 171 22.61 -7.12 22.76
C ASP A 171 23.46 -6.03 22.04
N ILE A 172 23.11 -5.75 20.76
CA ILE A 172 23.82 -4.78 19.91
C ILE A 172 22.97 -3.52 19.75
N ASP A 173 23.60 -2.36 19.84
CA ASP A 173 23.00 -1.03 19.55
C ASP A 173 21.70 -0.75 20.33
N VAL A 174 21.54 -1.28 21.54
CA VAL A 174 20.29 -1.24 22.32
C VAL A 174 19.73 0.17 22.47
N ASP A 175 20.61 1.14 22.79
CA ASP A 175 20.19 2.55 22.94
C ASP A 175 19.76 3.19 21.62
N LEU A 176 20.44 2.84 20.52
CA LEU A 176 20.09 3.31 19.18
C LEU A 176 18.74 2.71 18.74
N VAL A 177 18.57 1.41 18.87
CA VAL A 177 17.32 0.71 18.55
C VAL A 177 16.14 1.34 19.31
N ARG A 178 16.33 1.62 20.62
CA ARG A 178 15.32 2.29 21.43
C ARG A 178 15.01 3.69 20.92
N ALA A 179 16.02 4.49 20.60
CA ALA A 179 15.84 5.85 20.12
C ALA A 179 15.11 5.90 18.77
N GLU A 180 15.44 5.00 17.84
CA GLU A 180 14.76 4.83 16.56
C GLU A 180 13.28 4.45 16.77
N GLY A 181 13.00 3.48 17.64
CA GLY A 181 11.63 3.06 17.96
C GLY A 181 10.80 4.18 18.60
N VAL A 182 11.40 4.98 19.49
CA VAL A 182 10.75 6.17 20.06
C VAL A 182 10.38 7.17 18.99
N CYS A 183 11.30 7.49 18.07
CA CYS A 183 11.06 8.46 17.00
C CYS A 183 9.91 8.01 16.06
N LEU A 184 9.87 6.72 15.71
CA LEU A 184 8.79 6.14 14.90
C LEU A 184 7.44 6.23 15.62
N ALA A 185 7.40 5.81 16.88
CA ALA A 185 6.18 5.83 17.66
C ALA A 185 5.68 7.26 17.98
N GLU A 186 6.57 8.23 18.18
CA GLU A 186 6.19 9.64 18.30
C GLU A 186 5.52 10.17 17.04
N THR A 187 6.10 9.86 15.88
CA THR A 187 5.53 10.26 14.59
C THR A 187 4.15 9.66 14.37
N ALA A 188 3.97 8.37 14.69
CA ALA A 188 2.69 7.70 14.58
C ALA A 188 1.66 8.25 15.58
N PHE A 189 2.09 8.53 16.81
CA PHE A 189 1.23 9.14 17.84
C PHE A 189 0.65 10.48 17.40
N ASP A 190 1.50 11.35 16.85
CA ASP A 190 1.06 12.66 16.36
C ASP A 190 0.06 12.51 15.20
N ARG A 191 0.31 11.60 14.26
CA ARG A 191 -0.60 11.32 13.15
C ARG A 191 -1.96 10.77 13.63
N ALA A 192 -1.95 9.78 14.52
CA ALA A 192 -3.17 9.19 15.09
C ALA A 192 -4.02 10.25 15.78
N ARG A 193 -3.39 11.10 16.59
CA ARG A 193 -4.06 12.19 17.29
C ARG A 193 -4.64 13.24 16.33
N ASP A 194 -3.87 13.65 15.32
CA ASP A 194 -4.31 14.65 14.34
C ASP A 194 -5.45 14.12 13.44
N ALA A 195 -5.51 12.81 13.23
CA ALA A 195 -6.59 12.11 12.54
C ALA A 195 -7.82 11.83 13.44
N GLY A 196 -7.72 12.05 14.76
CA GLY A 196 -8.80 11.79 15.72
C GLY A 196 -8.99 10.29 16.05
N HIS A 197 -7.93 9.49 15.88
CA HIS A 197 -7.92 8.06 16.23
C HIS A 197 -7.54 7.89 17.71
N ASP A 198 -8.47 8.18 18.61
CA ASP A 198 -8.21 8.24 20.04
C ASP A 198 -7.70 6.90 20.60
N THR A 199 -8.31 5.77 20.24
CA THR A 199 -7.91 4.43 20.68
C THR A 199 -6.48 4.11 20.26
N ASP A 200 -6.13 4.38 19.00
CA ASP A 200 -4.80 4.11 18.48
C ASP A 200 -3.75 4.99 19.17
N SER A 201 -4.09 6.26 19.40
CA SER A 201 -3.21 7.18 20.13
C SER A 201 -2.97 6.75 21.59
N GLU A 202 -3.95 6.17 22.26
CA GLU A 202 -3.78 5.60 23.61
C GLU A 202 -2.83 4.39 23.59
N ILE A 203 -2.98 3.46 22.65
CA ILE A 203 -2.11 2.29 22.50
C ILE A 203 -0.68 2.73 22.20
N ILE A 204 -0.51 3.68 21.26
CA ILE A 204 0.81 4.20 20.89
C ILE A 204 1.46 4.94 22.06
N GLY A 205 0.69 5.75 22.80
CA GLY A 205 1.16 6.44 24.02
C GLY A 205 1.65 5.50 25.09
N ALA A 206 0.96 4.37 25.28
CA ALA A 206 1.40 3.32 26.20
C ALA A 206 2.70 2.65 25.72
N GLY A 207 2.82 2.38 24.41
CA GLY A 207 4.04 1.84 23.80
C GLY A 207 5.24 2.78 23.93
N LEU A 208 5.04 4.08 23.68
CA LEU A 208 6.05 5.11 23.91
C LEU A 208 6.56 5.13 25.35
N SER A 209 5.65 4.99 26.31
CA SER A 209 6.01 4.95 27.72
C SER A 209 6.90 3.74 28.05
N ARG A 210 6.58 2.57 27.47
CA ARG A 210 7.37 1.34 27.61
C ARG A 210 8.73 1.45 26.92
N LEU A 211 8.78 1.97 25.70
CA LEU A 211 10.01 2.23 24.95
C LEU A 211 10.99 3.09 25.75
N ARG A 212 10.48 4.17 26.36
CA ARG A 212 11.29 5.08 27.18
C ARG A 212 11.72 4.48 28.50
N ALA A 213 10.91 3.61 29.09
CA ALA A 213 11.18 2.99 30.38
C ALA A 213 12.10 1.75 30.30
N ALA A 214 12.19 1.11 29.13
CA ALA A 214 12.98 -0.10 28.92
C ALA A 214 14.47 0.14 29.19
N GLY A 215 15.02 -0.51 30.21
CA GLY A 215 16.39 -0.32 30.68
C GLY A 215 17.43 -1.21 29.98
N ASN A 216 17.01 -2.22 29.23
CA ASN A 216 17.90 -3.20 28.59
C ASN A 216 17.23 -3.86 27.37
N ALA A 217 18.01 -4.64 26.61
CA ALA A 217 17.56 -5.33 25.41
C ALA A 217 16.38 -6.29 25.70
N GLN A 218 16.42 -7.04 26.79
CA GLN A 218 15.40 -8.02 27.13
C GLN A 218 14.04 -7.34 27.40
N ALA A 219 14.05 -6.22 28.12
CA ALA A 219 12.83 -5.43 28.35
C ALA A 219 12.24 -4.88 27.05
N LEU A 220 13.09 -4.37 26.13
CA LEU A 220 12.64 -3.93 24.80
C LEU A 220 12.03 -5.06 24.00
N LEU A 221 12.66 -6.24 23.97
CA LEU A 221 12.14 -7.41 23.25
C LEU A 221 10.78 -7.86 23.81
N THR A 222 10.65 -7.94 25.14
CA THR A 222 9.44 -8.49 25.77
C THR A 222 8.30 -7.49 25.80
N ASP A 223 8.59 -6.25 26.20
CA ASP A 223 7.56 -5.27 26.55
C ASP A 223 7.11 -4.40 25.37
N VAL A 224 7.90 -4.39 24.30
CA VAL A 224 7.65 -3.53 23.13
C VAL A 224 7.62 -4.33 21.83
N VAL A 225 8.72 -4.99 21.48
CA VAL A 225 8.83 -5.73 20.21
C VAL A 225 7.90 -6.93 20.18
N GLY A 226 7.67 -7.60 21.31
CA GLY A 226 6.72 -8.70 21.47
C GLY A 226 5.26 -8.27 21.69
N TRP A 227 4.94 -6.98 21.69
CA TRP A 227 3.58 -6.51 21.88
C TRP A 227 2.86 -6.35 20.52
N GLU A 228 2.09 -7.36 20.16
CA GLU A 228 1.42 -7.46 18.84
C GLU A 228 0.48 -6.27 18.55
N GLU A 229 -0.41 -5.95 19.49
CA GLU A 229 -1.38 -4.85 19.33
C GLU A 229 -0.70 -3.49 19.03
N PHE A 230 0.42 -3.20 19.70
CA PHE A 230 1.21 -2.01 19.44
C PHE A 230 1.84 -2.03 18.05
N GLY A 231 2.34 -3.19 17.62
CA GLY A 231 2.92 -3.40 16.30
C GLY A 231 1.87 -3.25 15.20
N GLU A 232 0.68 -3.80 15.38
CA GLU A 232 -0.43 -3.68 14.43
C GLU A 232 -0.83 -2.23 14.23
N VAL A 233 -1.09 -1.49 15.32
CA VAL A 233 -1.48 -0.08 15.23
C VAL A 233 -0.40 0.76 14.55
N LEU A 234 0.89 0.56 14.87
CA LEU A 234 1.99 1.30 14.24
C LEU A 234 2.18 0.96 12.76
N SER A 235 1.86 -0.25 12.35
CA SER A 235 1.96 -0.66 10.95
C SER A 235 0.87 -0.07 10.07
N LEU A 236 -0.26 0.34 10.65
CA LEU A 236 -1.40 0.93 9.92
C LEU A 236 -1.33 2.46 9.80
N ILE A 237 -0.50 3.12 10.61
CA ILE A 237 -0.36 4.59 10.60
C ILE A 237 0.81 4.98 9.69
N HIS A 238 0.51 5.26 8.41
CA HIS A 238 1.48 5.61 7.37
C HIS A 238 1.14 6.89 6.59
#